data_d42669d5220f53915466c4a5d9669255
#
_entry.id   d42669d5220f53915466c4a5d9669255
#
_cell.length_a   1.000
_cell.length_b   1.000
_cell.length_c   1.000
_cell.angle_alpha   90.00
_cell.angle_beta   90.00
_cell.angle_gamma   90.00
#
_symmetry.space_group_name_H-M   'P 1'
#
loop_
_entity.id
_entity.type
_entity.pdbx_description
1 polymer ?
#
loop_
_entity_poly.entity_id
_entity_poly.type
_entity_poly.pdbx_seq_one_letter_code
_entity_poly.pdbx_strand_id
1 'polypeptide(L)'
;MHIHYFQHVSFEGLGCIEEWCRTQGHTLTATKWFEPDASADAAATADWLIIMGGPMGVYDQDQYPWLTTEINLVKKALEQKKKVLGICLGSQILAAALGANVYAHTQKEIGWYPVDFTFQEQAAGLVNVLPQHMEVFHYHGDTFDIPTGATRFAASAACNNQAYIYDNAIGLQFHIELTPASLLAMVDHGQDEIAAGGPFVQQRNEILANTTQLSVNNNALVNLLNYLAAK
;
A
#
# COMPACT_ATOMS: atom_id res chain seq x y z
N MET A 1 13.27 3.98 15.45
CA MET A 1 12.44 2.75 15.47
C MET A 1 13.04 1.70 14.55
N HIS A 2 12.77 0.44 14.84
CA HIS A 2 13.05 -0.66 13.92
C HIS A 2 11.83 -0.87 13.01
N ILE A 3 12.00 -0.63 11.72
CA ILE A 3 10.97 -0.81 10.69
C ILE A 3 11.35 -2.04 9.87
N HIS A 4 10.40 -2.95 9.71
CA HIS A 4 10.56 -4.11 8.83
C HIS A 4 9.58 -4.01 7.67
N TYR A 5 10.04 -4.26 6.44
CA TYR A 5 9.16 -4.26 5.29
C TYR A 5 9.12 -5.61 4.57
N PHE A 6 7.94 -5.93 4.05
CA PHE A 6 7.71 -7.07 3.17
C PHE A 6 7.67 -6.57 1.73
N GLN A 7 8.44 -7.22 0.88
CA GLN A 7 8.50 -6.93 -0.56
C GLN A 7 8.25 -8.22 -1.34
N HIS A 8 7.30 -8.17 -2.29
CA HIS A 8 6.77 -9.35 -2.97
C HIS A 8 7.38 -9.58 -4.35
N VAL A 9 7.81 -8.50 -5.01
CA VAL A 9 8.50 -8.51 -6.32
C VAL A 9 9.64 -7.49 -6.33
N SER A 10 10.65 -7.70 -7.15
CA SER A 10 11.86 -6.88 -7.14
C SER A 10 11.64 -5.41 -7.54
N PHE A 11 10.59 -5.14 -8.30
CA PHE A 11 10.30 -3.80 -8.85
C PHE A 11 9.33 -2.97 -8.01
N GLU A 12 8.68 -3.53 -6.97
CA GLU A 12 7.81 -2.81 -6.03
C GLU A 12 8.48 -2.67 -4.66
N GLY A 13 9.49 -1.82 -4.56
CA GLY A 13 10.20 -1.52 -3.32
C GLY A 13 9.62 -0.33 -2.57
N LEU A 14 10.31 0.10 -1.51
CA LEU A 14 9.88 1.17 -0.59
C LEU A 14 9.68 2.55 -1.22
N GLY A 15 10.22 2.80 -2.43
CA GLY A 15 10.14 4.12 -3.05
C GLY A 15 10.70 5.22 -2.14
N CYS A 16 9.94 6.32 -1.96
CA CYS A 16 10.37 7.44 -1.12
C CYS A 16 10.41 7.12 0.39
N ILE A 17 9.80 6.02 0.83
CA ILE A 17 9.82 5.59 2.23
C ILE A 17 11.25 5.26 2.69
N GLU A 18 12.08 4.71 1.80
CA GLU A 18 13.47 4.36 2.13
C GLU A 18 14.27 5.60 2.55
N GLU A 19 14.17 6.67 1.78
CA GLU A 19 14.83 7.94 2.08
C GLU A 19 14.29 8.58 3.36
N TRP A 20 12.95 8.51 3.59
CA TRP A 20 12.35 8.97 4.84
C TRP A 20 12.92 8.20 6.03
N CYS A 21 12.99 6.86 5.97
CA CYS A 21 13.56 6.04 7.04
C CYS A 21 15.00 6.42 7.35
N ARG A 22 15.81 6.62 6.30
CA ARG A 22 17.21 7.01 6.42
C ARG A 22 17.37 8.38 7.09
N THR A 23 16.57 9.37 6.67
CA THR A 23 16.65 10.75 7.19
C THR A 23 16.15 10.86 8.63
N GLN A 24 15.18 10.01 9.02
CA GLN A 24 14.67 9.94 10.39
C GLN A 24 15.51 9.05 11.32
N GLY A 25 16.57 8.41 10.81
CA GLY A 25 17.44 7.54 11.60
C GLY A 25 16.77 6.23 12.04
N HIS A 26 15.84 5.71 11.24
CA HIS A 26 15.21 4.43 11.48
C HIS A 26 16.08 3.26 11.01
N THR A 27 16.06 2.14 11.72
CA THR A 27 16.69 0.90 11.28
C THR A 27 15.73 0.16 10.37
N LEU A 28 16.19 -0.21 9.16
CA LEU A 28 15.41 -0.97 8.19
C LEU A 28 15.89 -2.42 8.13
N THR A 29 14.93 -3.36 8.12
CA THR A 29 15.13 -4.75 7.74
C THR A 29 14.06 -5.16 6.73
N ALA A 30 14.29 -6.21 5.96
CA ALA A 30 13.40 -6.65 4.89
C ALA A 30 13.19 -8.15 4.88
N THR A 31 11.99 -8.56 4.49
CA THR A 31 11.73 -9.88 3.92
C THR A 31 11.35 -9.68 2.46
N LYS A 32 12.14 -10.23 1.55
CA LYS A 32 11.90 -10.18 0.11
C LYS A 32 11.49 -11.58 -0.34
N TRP A 33 10.18 -11.79 -0.47
CA TRP A 33 9.61 -13.11 -0.72
C TRP A 33 10.02 -13.74 -2.05
N PHE A 34 10.56 -12.94 -2.97
CA PHE A 34 11.11 -13.43 -4.24
C PHE A 34 12.56 -13.93 -4.14
N GLU A 35 13.21 -13.75 -2.99
CA GLU A 35 14.56 -14.28 -2.73
C GLU A 35 14.48 -15.71 -2.16
N PRO A 36 15.36 -16.65 -2.59
CA PRO A 36 15.29 -18.06 -2.17
C PRO A 36 15.39 -18.27 -0.66
N ASP A 37 16.17 -17.42 0.01
CA ASP A 37 16.45 -17.52 1.44
C ASP A 37 15.69 -16.48 2.26
N ALA A 38 14.49 -16.06 1.79
CA ALA A 38 13.66 -15.07 2.47
C ALA A 38 13.33 -15.54 3.90
N SER A 39 13.69 -14.72 4.90
CA SER A 39 13.32 -14.91 6.30
C SER A 39 12.53 -13.72 6.81
N ALA A 40 11.48 -14.01 7.58
CA ALA A 40 10.64 -13.01 8.24
C ALA A 40 10.91 -12.88 9.74
N ASP A 41 12.02 -13.45 10.26
CA ASP A 41 12.32 -13.46 11.69
C ASP A 41 12.42 -12.04 12.27
N ALA A 42 12.98 -11.10 11.51
CA ALA A 42 13.13 -9.71 11.93
C ALA A 42 11.79 -8.96 12.09
N ALA A 43 10.73 -9.40 11.41
CA ALA A 43 9.40 -8.81 11.53
C ALA A 43 8.83 -8.95 12.97
N ALA A 44 9.17 -10.03 13.66
CA ALA A 44 8.68 -10.29 15.02
C ALA A 44 9.15 -9.22 16.03
N THR A 45 10.34 -8.65 15.82
CA THR A 45 10.95 -7.66 16.72
C THR A 45 10.79 -6.20 16.25
N ALA A 46 10.24 -5.99 15.05
CA ALA A 46 10.02 -4.66 14.51
C ALA A 46 8.97 -3.87 15.31
N ASP A 47 9.17 -2.56 15.40
CA ASP A 47 8.20 -1.61 15.97
C ASP A 47 7.08 -1.30 14.97
N TRP A 48 7.40 -1.37 13.67
CA TRP A 48 6.54 -0.99 12.56
C TRP A 48 6.72 -1.96 11.39
N LEU A 49 5.60 -2.44 10.82
CA LEU A 49 5.57 -3.22 9.59
C LEU A 49 5.11 -2.37 8.42
N ILE A 50 5.83 -2.43 7.29
CA ILE A 50 5.40 -1.86 6.01
C ILE A 50 5.24 -3.01 5.02
N ILE A 51 4.07 -3.11 4.41
CA ILE A 51 3.69 -4.19 3.49
C ILE A 51 3.53 -3.56 2.11
N MET A 52 4.41 -3.93 1.18
CA MET A 52 4.42 -3.33 -0.15
C MET A 52 3.40 -3.97 -1.09
N GLY A 53 3.32 -3.46 -2.31
CA GLY A 53 2.50 -3.99 -3.38
C GLY A 53 3.02 -5.30 -3.98
N GLY A 54 2.26 -5.83 -4.93
CA GLY A 54 2.60 -7.04 -5.69
C GLY A 54 1.44 -7.50 -6.57
N PRO A 55 1.73 -8.31 -7.60
CA PRO A 55 0.73 -8.78 -8.56
C PRO A 55 -0.11 -9.98 -8.07
N MET A 56 0.17 -10.52 -6.87
CA MET A 56 -0.51 -11.67 -6.31
C MET A 56 -1.88 -11.26 -5.74
N GLY A 57 -2.87 -12.17 -5.80
CA GLY A 57 -4.07 -12.08 -4.97
C GLY A 57 -3.80 -12.61 -3.56
N VAL A 58 -4.43 -12.02 -2.54
CA VAL A 58 -4.33 -12.52 -1.15
C VAL A 58 -4.80 -13.98 -1.03
N TYR A 59 -5.64 -14.42 -1.95
CA TYR A 59 -6.21 -15.78 -2.03
C TYR A 59 -5.32 -16.79 -2.79
N ASP A 60 -4.16 -16.35 -3.35
CA ASP A 60 -3.22 -17.21 -4.11
C ASP A 60 -2.27 -18.01 -3.19
N GLN A 61 -2.72 -18.38 -1.98
CA GLN A 61 -1.89 -19.04 -0.97
C GLN A 61 -1.37 -20.40 -1.40
N ASP A 62 -2.06 -21.09 -2.29
CA ASP A 62 -1.60 -22.38 -2.87
C ASP A 62 -0.36 -22.17 -3.76
N GLN A 63 -0.30 -21.05 -4.48
CA GLN A 63 0.84 -20.68 -5.33
C GLN A 63 1.94 -19.97 -4.55
N TYR A 64 1.55 -19.17 -3.58
CA TYR A 64 2.44 -18.35 -2.74
C TYR A 64 2.24 -18.67 -1.24
N PRO A 65 2.77 -19.79 -0.73
CA PRO A 65 2.55 -20.23 0.66
C PRO A 65 3.02 -19.20 1.72
N TRP A 66 3.96 -18.32 1.38
CA TRP A 66 4.41 -17.24 2.23
C TRP A 66 3.30 -16.22 2.57
N LEU A 67 2.25 -16.07 1.74
CA LEU A 67 1.10 -15.21 2.04
C LEU A 67 0.45 -15.57 3.37
N THR A 68 0.28 -16.87 3.65
CA THR A 68 -0.25 -17.34 4.94
C THR A 68 0.66 -16.92 6.11
N THR A 69 1.98 -17.04 5.92
CA THR A 69 2.97 -16.63 6.94
C THR A 69 2.89 -15.14 7.21
N GLU A 70 2.85 -14.33 6.15
CA GLU A 70 2.80 -12.87 6.25
C GLU A 70 1.51 -12.38 6.89
N ILE A 71 0.34 -12.89 6.47
CA ILE A 71 -0.96 -12.56 7.09
C ILE A 71 -0.92 -12.86 8.60
N ASN A 72 -0.35 -13.99 9.01
CA ASN A 72 -0.24 -14.34 10.43
C ASN A 72 0.74 -13.42 11.19
N LEU A 73 1.82 -12.97 10.56
CA LEU A 73 2.75 -11.98 11.16
C LEU A 73 2.08 -10.62 11.34
N VAL A 74 1.34 -10.17 10.32
CA VAL A 74 0.57 -8.93 10.38
C VAL A 74 -0.49 -8.99 11.48
N LYS A 75 -1.23 -10.11 11.58
CA LYS A 75 -2.21 -10.33 12.66
C LYS A 75 -1.57 -10.22 14.03
N LYS A 76 -0.42 -10.86 14.26
CA LYS A 76 0.32 -10.75 15.52
C LYS A 76 0.79 -9.32 15.81
N ALA A 77 1.25 -8.59 14.78
CA ALA A 77 1.65 -7.19 14.94
C ALA A 77 0.47 -6.30 15.37
N LEU A 78 -0.72 -6.52 14.79
CA LEU A 78 -1.95 -5.83 15.17
C LEU A 78 -2.37 -6.14 16.63
N GLU A 79 -2.33 -7.41 17.04
CA GLU A 79 -2.59 -7.84 18.42
C GLU A 79 -1.62 -7.16 19.42
N GLN A 80 -0.37 -6.92 19.00
CA GLN A 80 0.65 -6.21 19.78
C GLN A 80 0.56 -4.68 19.65
N LYS A 81 -0.43 -4.15 18.93
CA LYS A 81 -0.63 -2.72 18.66
C LYS A 81 0.56 -2.04 18.00
N LYS A 82 1.33 -2.79 17.22
CA LYS A 82 2.41 -2.23 16.39
C LYS A 82 1.84 -1.37 15.28
N LYS A 83 2.66 -0.49 14.74
CA LYS A 83 2.31 0.29 13.55
C LYS A 83 2.33 -0.62 12.32
N VAL A 84 1.35 -0.47 11.43
CA VAL A 84 1.30 -1.20 10.15
C VAL A 84 0.89 -0.24 9.04
N LEU A 85 1.63 -0.23 7.95
CA LEU A 85 1.24 0.44 6.71
C LEU A 85 1.20 -0.59 5.59
N GLY A 86 0.04 -0.79 4.98
CA GLY A 86 -0.13 -1.63 3.80
C GLY A 86 -0.38 -0.79 2.55
N ILE A 87 0.34 -1.07 1.46
CA ILE A 87 0.20 -0.40 0.17
C ILE A 87 -0.21 -1.42 -0.88
N CYS A 88 -1.26 -1.17 -1.64
CA CYS A 88 -1.82 -2.02 -2.68
C CYS A 88 -2.10 -3.45 -2.16
N LEU A 89 -1.39 -4.48 -2.61
CA LEU A 89 -1.48 -5.83 -2.04
C LEU A 89 -1.29 -5.81 -0.52
N GLY A 90 -0.40 -4.97 -0.01
CA GLY A 90 -0.19 -4.82 1.43
C GLY A 90 -1.43 -4.34 2.19
N SER A 91 -2.26 -3.48 1.59
CA SER A 91 -3.54 -3.08 2.17
C SER A 91 -4.56 -4.22 2.20
N GLN A 92 -4.52 -5.08 1.19
CA GLN A 92 -5.37 -6.28 1.09
C GLN A 92 -4.93 -7.34 2.10
N ILE A 93 -3.61 -7.57 2.27
CA ILE A 93 -3.05 -8.45 3.31
C ILE A 93 -3.45 -7.96 4.71
N LEU A 94 -3.36 -6.65 4.96
CA LEU A 94 -3.80 -6.05 6.21
C LEU A 94 -5.30 -6.24 6.43
N ALA A 95 -6.15 -6.08 5.40
CA ALA A 95 -7.59 -6.31 5.47
C ALA A 95 -7.91 -7.77 5.79
N ALA A 96 -7.23 -8.72 5.13
CA ALA A 96 -7.37 -10.16 5.40
C ALA A 96 -6.91 -10.52 6.82
N ALA A 97 -5.82 -9.93 7.33
CA ALA A 97 -5.36 -10.11 8.70
C ALA A 97 -6.37 -9.62 9.74
N LEU A 98 -7.17 -8.59 9.40
CA LEU A 98 -8.29 -8.08 10.19
C LEU A 98 -9.61 -8.87 9.98
N GLY A 99 -9.59 -9.91 9.13
CA GLY A 99 -10.73 -10.78 8.87
C GLY A 99 -11.71 -10.28 7.82
N ALA A 100 -11.35 -9.27 7.03
CA ALA A 100 -12.16 -8.79 5.92
C ALA A 100 -11.94 -9.63 4.65
N ASN A 101 -12.94 -9.66 3.75
CA ASN A 101 -12.80 -10.31 2.46
C ASN A 101 -11.99 -9.43 1.50
N VAL A 102 -11.19 -10.09 0.66
CA VAL A 102 -10.50 -9.51 -0.49
C VAL A 102 -10.99 -10.23 -1.73
N TYR A 103 -11.32 -9.49 -2.78
CA TYR A 103 -11.94 -10.05 -3.99
C TYR A 103 -11.68 -9.19 -5.22
N ALA A 104 -11.83 -9.80 -6.40
CA ALA A 104 -11.70 -9.09 -7.67
C ALA A 104 -12.77 -7.99 -7.78
N HIS A 105 -12.34 -6.76 -8.08
CA HIS A 105 -13.23 -5.64 -8.32
C HIS A 105 -13.78 -5.66 -9.74
N THR A 106 -14.93 -5.05 -9.94
CA THR A 106 -15.58 -4.98 -11.27
C THR A 106 -14.85 -4.06 -12.25
N GLN A 107 -14.06 -3.13 -11.75
CA GLN A 107 -13.25 -2.17 -12.52
C GLN A 107 -11.78 -2.28 -12.09
N LYS A 108 -10.88 -2.36 -13.06
CA LYS A 108 -9.45 -2.11 -12.78
C LYS A 108 -9.17 -0.63 -12.81
N GLU A 109 -8.32 -0.16 -11.91
CA GLU A 109 -7.76 1.19 -11.94
C GLU A 109 -6.25 1.10 -12.19
N ILE A 110 -5.81 1.60 -13.35
CA ILE A 110 -4.39 1.69 -13.72
C ILE A 110 -4.13 3.07 -14.30
N GLY A 111 -3.35 3.87 -13.59
CA GLY A 111 -3.02 5.24 -13.98
C GLY A 111 -3.27 6.26 -12.87
N TRP A 112 -3.28 7.52 -13.25
CA TRP A 112 -3.47 8.66 -12.37
C TRP A 112 -4.94 9.04 -12.31
N TYR A 113 -5.56 8.86 -11.14
CA TYR A 113 -6.96 9.21 -10.89
C TYR A 113 -7.12 9.89 -9.53
N PRO A 114 -8.11 10.77 -9.38
CA PRO A 114 -8.37 11.46 -8.13
C PRO A 114 -8.95 10.52 -7.08
N VAL A 115 -8.53 10.72 -5.83
CA VAL A 115 -9.10 10.15 -4.62
C VAL A 115 -9.65 11.26 -3.75
N ASP A 116 -10.87 11.05 -3.25
CA ASP A 116 -11.54 11.90 -2.28
C ASP A 116 -11.33 11.35 -0.87
N PHE A 117 -10.78 12.20 0.02
CA PHE A 117 -10.53 11.84 1.42
C PHE A 117 -11.63 12.38 2.33
N THR A 118 -12.04 11.57 3.30
CA THR A 118 -12.98 11.93 4.35
C THR A 118 -12.37 11.67 5.72
N PHE A 119 -12.37 12.67 6.60
CA PHE A 119 -11.67 12.62 7.89
C PHE A 119 -12.67 12.56 9.04
N GLN A 120 -13.23 11.38 9.27
CA GLN A 120 -14.19 11.10 10.34
C GLN A 120 -13.67 10.01 11.27
N GLU A 121 -14.21 9.91 12.46
CA GLU A 121 -13.89 8.86 13.45
C GLU A 121 -12.37 8.70 13.66
N GLN A 122 -11.81 7.51 13.46
CA GLN A 122 -10.39 7.24 13.61
C GLN A 122 -9.50 8.04 12.63
N ALA A 123 -10.06 8.41 11.48
CA ALA A 123 -9.37 9.22 10.47
C ALA A 123 -9.37 10.74 10.77
N ALA A 124 -10.06 11.20 11.80
CA ALA A 124 -10.17 12.64 12.11
C ALA A 124 -8.80 13.33 12.27
N GLY A 125 -7.81 12.62 12.79
CA GLY A 125 -6.44 13.13 12.93
C GLY A 125 -5.70 13.36 11.62
N LEU A 126 -6.20 12.82 10.49
CA LEU A 126 -5.58 12.95 9.17
C LEU A 126 -5.96 14.25 8.43
N VAL A 127 -6.90 15.06 8.96
CA VAL A 127 -7.39 16.28 8.33
C VAL A 127 -6.29 17.32 8.02
N ASN A 128 -5.22 17.34 8.81
CA ASN A 128 -4.07 18.24 8.60
C ASN A 128 -2.85 17.49 8.01
N VAL A 129 -3.01 16.23 7.65
CA VAL A 129 -1.95 15.34 7.16
C VAL A 129 -2.09 15.13 5.67
N LEU A 130 -3.31 14.89 5.20
CA LEU A 130 -3.66 14.64 3.80
C LEU A 130 -4.63 15.72 3.28
N PRO A 131 -4.57 16.07 1.99
CA PRO A 131 -5.56 16.97 1.39
C PRO A 131 -6.93 16.27 1.25
N GLN A 132 -8.00 17.05 1.01
CA GLN A 132 -9.33 16.47 0.76
C GLN A 132 -9.44 15.77 -0.60
N HIS A 133 -8.65 16.21 -1.58
CA HIS A 133 -8.61 15.66 -2.95
C HIS A 133 -7.17 15.56 -3.39
N MET A 134 -6.79 14.45 -3.99
CA MET A 134 -5.45 14.24 -4.52
C MET A 134 -5.48 13.27 -5.69
N GLU A 135 -4.77 13.57 -6.77
CA GLU A 135 -4.52 12.63 -7.85
C GLU A 135 -3.39 11.68 -7.42
N VAL A 136 -3.67 10.37 -7.44
CA VAL A 136 -2.75 9.33 -7.01
C VAL A 136 -2.55 8.29 -8.10
N PHE A 137 -1.49 7.50 -8.01
CA PHE A 137 -1.29 6.40 -8.94
C PHE A 137 -2.02 5.15 -8.44
N HIS A 138 -2.85 4.57 -9.32
CA HIS A 138 -3.55 3.31 -9.09
C HIS A 138 -2.94 2.21 -9.95
N TYR A 139 -2.86 1.01 -9.38
CA TYR A 139 -2.57 -0.19 -10.13
C TYR A 139 -3.17 -1.40 -9.39
N HIS A 140 -4.48 -1.57 -9.53
CA HIS A 140 -5.16 -2.69 -8.87
C HIS A 140 -6.41 -3.15 -9.65
N GLY A 141 -6.68 -4.44 -9.53
CA GLY A 141 -7.90 -5.09 -10.03
C GLY A 141 -8.70 -5.74 -8.91
N ASP A 142 -8.13 -5.83 -7.71
CA ASP A 142 -8.79 -6.32 -6.50
C ASP A 142 -9.17 -5.19 -5.57
N THR A 143 -10.09 -5.48 -4.66
CA THR A 143 -10.54 -4.61 -3.57
C THR A 143 -10.83 -5.44 -2.32
N PHE A 144 -11.21 -4.78 -1.25
CA PHE A 144 -11.51 -5.41 0.04
C PHE A 144 -12.76 -4.80 0.68
N ASP A 145 -13.41 -5.57 1.54
CA ASP A 145 -14.38 -5.02 2.48
C ASP A 145 -13.64 -4.20 3.56
N ILE A 146 -14.26 -3.13 4.04
CA ILE A 146 -13.67 -2.39 5.18
C ILE A 146 -13.72 -3.29 6.42
N PRO A 147 -12.56 -3.58 7.06
CA PRO A 147 -12.53 -4.45 8.22
C PRO A 147 -13.43 -3.94 9.36
N THR A 148 -14.04 -4.87 10.09
CA THR A 148 -14.85 -4.51 11.25
C THR A 148 -14.04 -3.70 12.28
N GLY A 149 -14.56 -2.55 12.67
CA GLY A 149 -13.88 -1.62 13.57
C GLY A 149 -12.90 -0.66 12.89
N ALA A 150 -12.65 -0.81 11.57
CA ALA A 150 -11.88 0.16 10.80
C ALA A 150 -12.76 1.31 10.27
N THR A 151 -12.15 2.45 10.02
CA THR A 151 -12.79 3.60 9.37
C THR A 151 -12.24 3.79 7.97
N ARG A 152 -13.12 3.73 6.96
CA ARG A 152 -12.76 4.12 5.59
C ARG A 152 -12.52 5.62 5.54
N PHE A 153 -11.46 6.05 4.85
CA PHE A 153 -11.18 7.49 4.71
C PHE A 153 -10.82 7.93 3.29
N ALA A 154 -10.87 7.04 2.30
CA ALA A 154 -10.65 7.41 0.91
C ALA A 154 -11.51 6.58 -0.05
N ALA A 155 -11.92 7.22 -1.16
CA ALA A 155 -12.67 6.62 -2.26
C ALA A 155 -12.28 7.26 -3.60
N SER A 156 -12.38 6.49 -4.70
CA SER A 156 -12.29 6.98 -6.08
C SER A 156 -13.63 6.81 -6.82
N ALA A 157 -13.70 7.29 -8.04
CA ALA A 157 -14.88 7.10 -8.90
C ALA A 157 -15.13 5.62 -9.24
N ALA A 158 -14.09 4.81 -9.34
CA ALA A 158 -14.20 3.39 -9.67
C ALA A 158 -14.31 2.50 -8.43
N CYS A 159 -13.66 2.85 -7.32
CA CYS A 159 -13.60 2.01 -6.12
C CYS A 159 -13.87 2.81 -4.85
N ASN A 160 -14.87 2.36 -4.07
CA ASN A 160 -15.23 3.02 -2.82
C ASN A 160 -14.19 2.79 -1.69
N ASN A 161 -13.44 1.71 -1.73
CA ASN A 161 -12.58 1.28 -0.64
C ASN A 161 -11.10 1.50 -1.00
N GLN A 162 -10.67 2.77 -1.04
CA GLN A 162 -9.32 3.16 -1.42
C GLN A 162 -8.36 3.29 -0.23
N ALA A 163 -8.88 3.58 0.97
CA ALA A 163 -8.06 3.59 2.17
C ALA A 163 -8.91 3.42 3.43
N TYR A 164 -8.28 2.83 4.45
CA TYR A 164 -8.87 2.68 5.78
C TYR A 164 -7.81 2.77 6.88
N ILE A 165 -8.27 3.11 8.08
CA ILE A 165 -7.47 3.14 9.30
C ILE A 165 -8.12 2.25 10.36
N TYR A 166 -7.29 1.48 11.06
CA TYR A 166 -7.64 0.67 12.21
C TYR A 166 -6.57 0.85 13.29
N ASP A 167 -6.87 1.55 14.37
CA ASP A 167 -5.90 1.91 15.42
C ASP A 167 -4.61 2.54 14.86
N ASN A 168 -3.49 1.83 14.94
CA ASN A 168 -2.19 2.23 14.42
C ASN A 168 -1.87 1.66 13.02
N ALA A 169 -2.86 1.08 12.37
CA ALA A 169 -2.69 0.48 11.05
C ALA A 169 -3.44 1.28 9.98
N ILE A 170 -2.80 1.47 8.83
CA ILE A 170 -3.37 2.14 7.65
C ILE A 170 -3.18 1.25 6.43
N GLY A 171 -4.26 1.03 5.68
CA GLY A 171 -4.24 0.43 4.35
C GLY A 171 -4.52 1.46 3.27
N LEU A 172 -3.66 1.53 2.25
CA LEU A 172 -3.81 2.34 1.04
C LEU A 172 -3.87 1.42 -0.18
N GLN A 173 -4.96 1.44 -0.95
CA GLN A 173 -5.07 0.64 -2.17
C GLN A 173 -4.26 1.23 -3.32
N PHE A 174 -4.02 2.53 -3.31
CA PHE A 174 -3.26 3.29 -4.29
C PHE A 174 -1.80 3.46 -3.87
N HIS A 175 -0.98 3.98 -4.79
CA HIS A 175 0.45 4.20 -4.60
C HIS A 175 0.77 5.69 -4.50
N ILE A 176 1.44 6.09 -3.44
CA ILE A 176 1.96 7.45 -3.22
C ILE A 176 3.44 7.45 -2.80
N GLU A 177 4.08 6.27 -2.84
CA GLU A 177 5.48 6.04 -2.50
C GLU A 177 6.42 6.09 -3.72
N LEU A 178 5.87 6.03 -4.93
CA LEU A 178 6.63 5.76 -6.13
C LEU A 178 7.68 6.84 -6.44
N THR A 179 8.79 6.38 -7.00
CA THR A 179 9.81 7.18 -7.67
C THR A 179 9.62 7.10 -9.18
N PRO A 180 10.26 7.97 -9.98
CA PRO A 180 10.22 7.82 -11.44
C PRO A 180 10.69 6.44 -11.93
N ALA A 181 11.70 5.87 -11.26
CA ALA A 181 12.22 4.55 -11.62
C ALA A 181 11.23 3.42 -11.29
N SER A 182 10.59 3.44 -10.10
CA SER A 182 9.62 2.41 -9.73
C SER A 182 8.32 2.53 -10.53
N LEU A 183 7.85 3.75 -10.85
CA LEU A 183 6.72 3.96 -11.75
C LEU A 183 6.99 3.34 -13.13
N LEU A 184 8.16 3.62 -13.72
CA LEU A 184 8.55 3.05 -15.01
C LEU A 184 8.58 1.53 -14.96
N ALA A 185 9.18 0.96 -13.92
CA ALA A 185 9.28 -0.49 -13.74
C ALA A 185 7.90 -1.15 -13.60
N MET A 186 6.98 -0.57 -12.82
CA MET A 186 5.60 -1.08 -12.70
C MET A 186 4.87 -1.05 -14.05
N VAL A 187 4.97 0.05 -14.78
CA VAL A 187 4.33 0.21 -16.10
C VAL A 187 4.92 -0.78 -17.12
N ASP A 188 6.23 -1.02 -17.08
CA ASP A 188 6.91 -1.97 -17.97
C ASP A 188 6.55 -3.43 -17.66
N HIS A 189 6.33 -3.80 -16.40
CA HIS A 189 5.88 -5.14 -16.02
C HIS A 189 4.38 -5.36 -16.29
N GLY A 190 3.58 -4.30 -16.30
CA GLY A 190 2.14 -4.38 -16.49
C GLY A 190 1.65 -4.09 -17.90
N GLN A 191 2.50 -4.16 -18.92
CA GLN A 191 2.16 -3.77 -20.31
C GLN A 191 0.93 -4.49 -20.86
N ASP A 192 0.76 -5.78 -20.57
CA ASP A 192 -0.37 -6.57 -21.08
C ASP A 192 -1.69 -6.10 -20.46
N GLU A 193 -1.72 -5.76 -19.18
CA GLU A 193 -2.92 -5.23 -18.51
C GLU A 193 -3.26 -3.83 -19.00
N ILE A 194 -2.27 -2.97 -19.19
CA ILE A 194 -2.44 -1.63 -19.76
C ILE A 194 -2.96 -1.72 -21.20
N ALA A 195 -2.42 -2.63 -22.01
CA ALA A 195 -2.85 -2.83 -23.38
C ALA A 195 -4.27 -3.41 -23.48
N ALA A 196 -4.70 -4.21 -22.50
CA ALA A 196 -6.08 -4.71 -22.44
C ALA A 196 -7.10 -3.58 -22.26
N GLY A 197 -6.70 -2.44 -21.68
CA GLY A 197 -7.51 -1.25 -21.54
C GLY A 197 -8.66 -1.41 -20.53
N GLY A 198 -9.48 -0.36 -20.43
CA GLY A 198 -10.65 -0.31 -19.55
C GLY A 198 -11.09 1.12 -19.28
N PRO A 199 -12.26 1.33 -18.64
CA PRO A 199 -12.77 2.66 -18.34
C PRO A 199 -11.86 3.50 -17.43
N PHE A 200 -11.08 2.82 -16.58
CA PHE A 200 -10.13 3.42 -15.62
C PHE A 200 -8.71 2.89 -15.85
N VAL A 201 -8.33 2.64 -17.10
CA VAL A 201 -7.00 2.19 -17.49
C VAL A 201 -6.42 3.20 -18.48
N GLN A 202 -5.44 3.99 -18.04
CA GLN A 202 -4.70 4.92 -18.89
C GLN A 202 -3.66 4.18 -19.72
N GLN A 203 -3.34 4.74 -20.90
CA GLN A 203 -2.28 4.22 -21.73
C GLN A 203 -0.90 4.56 -21.16
N ARG A 204 0.09 3.74 -21.49
CA ARG A 204 1.49 3.88 -20.99
C ARG A 204 2.05 5.29 -21.13
N ASN A 205 1.85 5.94 -22.27
CA ASN A 205 2.34 7.28 -22.52
C ASN A 205 1.64 8.35 -21.65
N GLU A 206 0.36 8.19 -21.35
CA GLU A 206 -0.39 9.07 -20.44
C GLU A 206 0.11 8.94 -19.01
N ILE A 207 0.32 7.71 -18.55
CA ILE A 207 0.87 7.43 -17.21
C ILE A 207 2.24 8.09 -17.05
N LEU A 208 3.16 7.86 -18.00
CA LEU A 208 4.53 8.34 -17.91
C LEU A 208 4.68 9.84 -18.18
N ALA A 209 3.69 10.49 -18.77
CA ALA A 209 3.68 11.93 -18.95
C ALA A 209 3.39 12.72 -17.67
N ASN A 210 2.68 12.11 -16.70
CA ASN A 210 2.19 12.79 -15.48
C ASN A 210 3.08 12.57 -14.24
N THR A 211 4.40 12.57 -14.42
CA THR A 211 5.36 12.35 -13.32
C THR A 211 5.44 13.49 -12.31
N THR A 212 4.86 14.65 -12.61
CA THR A 212 4.80 15.79 -11.68
C THR A 212 4.02 15.47 -10.41
N GLN A 213 3.07 14.52 -10.46
CA GLN A 213 2.29 14.08 -9.32
C GLN A 213 3.13 13.30 -8.29
N LEU A 214 4.24 12.69 -8.70
CA LEU A 214 5.10 11.91 -7.79
C LEU A 214 5.55 12.73 -6.58
N SER A 215 6.02 13.96 -6.78
CA SER A 215 6.49 14.81 -5.68
C SER A 215 5.36 15.22 -4.72
N VAL A 216 4.16 15.47 -5.24
CA VAL A 216 2.98 15.78 -4.44
C VAL A 216 2.57 14.58 -3.60
N ASN A 217 2.53 13.40 -4.22
CA ASN A 217 2.20 12.14 -3.57
C ASN A 217 3.22 11.76 -2.49
N ASN A 218 4.52 11.87 -2.81
CA ASN A 218 5.59 11.57 -1.85
C ASN A 218 5.54 12.50 -0.63
N ASN A 219 5.26 13.79 -0.82
CA ASN A 219 5.09 14.73 0.30
C ASN A 219 3.90 14.35 1.18
N ALA A 220 2.77 13.96 0.59
CA ALA A 220 1.61 13.48 1.35
C ALA A 220 1.94 12.21 2.13
N LEU A 221 2.67 11.26 1.54
CA LEU A 221 3.13 10.07 2.24
C LEU A 221 4.09 10.40 3.39
N VAL A 222 5.05 11.29 3.19
CA VAL A 222 5.97 11.72 4.26
C VAL A 222 5.19 12.32 5.44
N ASN A 223 4.18 13.13 5.19
CA ASN A 223 3.30 13.65 6.24
C ASN A 223 2.56 12.52 6.98
N LEU A 224 2.05 11.52 6.23
CA LEU A 224 1.37 10.36 6.80
C LEU A 224 2.33 9.49 7.65
N LEU A 225 3.55 9.28 7.18
CA LEU A 225 4.58 8.54 7.91
C LEU A 225 4.96 9.27 9.22
N ASN A 226 5.14 10.59 9.17
CA ASN A 226 5.40 11.41 10.36
C ASN A 226 4.24 11.35 11.36
N TYR A 227 2.99 11.39 10.88
CA TYR A 227 1.81 11.22 11.73
C TYR A 227 1.78 9.85 12.41
N LEU A 228 2.03 8.77 11.66
CA LEU A 228 2.10 7.41 12.23
C LEU A 228 3.29 7.26 13.19
N ALA A 229 4.44 7.86 12.90
CA ALA A 229 5.61 7.81 13.76
C ALA A 229 5.35 8.48 15.13
N ALA A 230 4.51 9.50 15.17
CA ALA A 230 4.19 10.27 16.38
C ALA A 230 3.11 9.59 17.26
N LYS A 231 2.38 8.58 16.77
CA LYS A 231 1.45 7.77 17.55
C LYS A 231 2.21 6.76 18.44
#